data_a7df7bd41a458256b3754a0b97a18e30
#
_entry.id   a7df7bd41a458256b3754a0b97a18e30
#
_cell.length_a   1.000
_cell.length_b   1.000
_cell.length_c   1.000
_cell.angle_alpha   90.00
_cell.angle_beta   90.00
_cell.angle_gamma   90.00
#
_symmetry.space_group_name_H-M   'P 1'
#
loop_
_entity.id
_entity.type
_entity.pdbx_description
1 polymer ?
#
loop_
_entity_poly.entity_id
_entity_poly.type
_entity_poly.pdbx_seq_one_letter_code
_entity_poly.pdbx_strand_id
1 'polypeptide(L)'
;MTEKQIGDALLSKHPMMFRNAAGYGIATSPKAIHKLKGGKFLLDHGSPLRFGLQPGSSDFIGWETVEVTQDMVGKKIAIFQSIEIKTEHDRLSKVQRAWNKAVQIAGGIVQVWHYNGKEIEIIQGERII
;
A
#
# COMPACT_ATOMS: atom_id res chain seq x y z
N MET A 1 -19.37 -10.01 18.11
CA MET A 1 -18.32 -10.17 17.06
C MET A 1 -17.08 -9.41 17.49
N THR A 2 -15.91 -9.99 17.29
CA THR A 2 -14.65 -9.29 17.50
C THR A 2 -14.34 -8.41 16.26
N GLU A 3 -13.48 -7.41 16.45
CA GLU A 3 -12.98 -6.55 15.36
C GLU A 3 -12.40 -7.38 14.19
N LYS A 4 -11.66 -8.45 14.53
CA LYS A 4 -11.12 -9.37 13.54
C LYS A 4 -12.24 -10.01 12.69
N GLN A 5 -13.30 -10.53 13.33
CA GLN A 5 -14.42 -11.16 12.63
C GLN A 5 -15.15 -10.18 11.70
N ILE A 6 -15.32 -8.94 12.16
CA ILE A 6 -15.91 -7.87 11.34
C ILE A 6 -15.02 -7.59 10.13
N GLY A 7 -13.70 -7.46 10.34
CA GLY A 7 -12.75 -7.23 9.27
C GLY A 7 -12.69 -8.36 8.24
N ASP A 8 -12.75 -9.61 8.68
CA ASP A 8 -12.76 -10.77 7.79
C ASP A 8 -14.06 -10.83 6.96
N ALA A 9 -15.19 -10.48 7.56
CA ALA A 9 -16.47 -10.36 6.85
C ALA A 9 -16.44 -9.22 5.82
N LEU A 10 -15.82 -8.08 6.14
CA LEU A 10 -15.62 -6.96 5.22
C LEU A 10 -14.78 -7.39 4.01
N LEU A 11 -13.62 -8.01 4.25
CA LEU A 11 -12.72 -8.45 3.19
C LEU A 11 -13.34 -9.49 2.26
N SER A 12 -14.22 -10.36 2.78
CA SER A 12 -14.93 -11.33 1.95
C SER A 12 -15.93 -10.69 0.97
N LYS A 13 -16.50 -9.53 1.33
CA LYS A 13 -17.45 -8.78 0.51
C LYS A 13 -16.79 -7.75 -0.40
N HIS A 14 -15.62 -7.26 -0.01
CA HIS A 14 -14.89 -6.20 -0.69
C HIS A 14 -13.45 -6.63 -0.97
N PRO A 15 -13.21 -7.42 -2.02
CA PRO A 15 -11.90 -8.02 -2.30
C PRO A 15 -10.80 -7.01 -2.64
N MET A 16 -11.18 -5.76 -2.93
CA MET A 16 -10.23 -4.66 -3.20
C MET A 16 -9.99 -3.77 -1.97
N MET A 17 -10.37 -4.23 -0.79
CA MET A 17 -10.03 -3.60 0.48
C MET A 17 -8.84 -4.30 1.14
N PHE A 18 -7.99 -3.53 1.80
CA PHE A 18 -6.77 -4.00 2.44
C PHE A 18 -6.70 -3.48 3.86
N ARG A 19 -6.16 -4.29 4.78
CA ARG A 19 -5.89 -3.81 6.13
C ARG A 19 -4.82 -2.72 6.10
N ASN A 20 -5.10 -1.63 6.78
CA ASN A 20 -4.19 -0.52 6.96
C ASN A 20 -3.75 -0.51 8.44
N ALA A 21 -2.79 -1.34 8.77
CA ALA A 21 -2.20 -1.35 10.11
C ALA A 21 -1.24 -0.17 10.22
N ALA A 22 -1.68 0.93 10.83
CA ALA A 22 -0.84 2.10 11.09
C ALA A 22 -0.25 2.03 12.49
N GLY A 23 1.04 2.32 12.63
CA GLY A 23 1.68 2.30 13.93
C GLY A 23 3.19 2.45 13.91
N TYR A 24 3.77 2.12 15.06
CA TYR A 24 5.21 2.02 15.25
C TYR A 24 5.64 0.56 15.35
N GLY A 25 6.80 0.27 14.83
CA GLY A 25 7.43 -1.03 14.96
C GLY A 25 8.94 -0.92 14.91
N ILE A 26 9.59 -2.06 14.99
CA ILE A 26 11.02 -2.19 14.80
C ILE A 26 11.27 -3.17 13.66
N ALA A 27 11.89 -2.69 12.61
CA ALA A 27 12.33 -3.52 11.51
C ALA A 27 13.58 -4.30 11.92
N THR A 28 13.53 -5.61 11.79
CA THR A 28 14.67 -6.49 12.04
C THR A 28 14.56 -7.75 11.20
N SER A 29 15.62 -8.55 11.16
CA SER A 29 15.56 -9.86 10.50
C SER A 29 14.96 -10.92 11.44
N PRO A 30 14.25 -11.94 10.92
CA PRO A 30 13.72 -13.01 11.76
C PRO A 30 14.77 -13.72 12.62
N LYS A 31 16.00 -13.82 12.15
CA LYS A 31 17.12 -14.44 12.86
C LYS A 31 17.60 -13.63 14.08
N ALA A 32 17.30 -12.33 14.10
CA ALA A 32 17.68 -11.45 15.20
C ALA A 32 16.64 -11.43 16.34
N ILE A 33 15.54 -12.16 16.21
CA ILE A 33 14.44 -12.19 17.16
C ILE A 33 14.58 -13.38 18.09
N HIS A 34 14.69 -13.12 19.42
CA HIS A 34 14.72 -14.12 20.46
C HIS A 34 13.50 -13.98 21.35
N LYS A 35 12.71 -15.05 21.44
CA LYS A 35 11.55 -15.10 22.36
C LYS A 35 12.01 -15.35 23.79
N LEU A 36 11.55 -14.54 24.70
CA LEU A 36 11.75 -14.67 26.14
C LEU A 36 10.44 -15.09 26.83
N LYS A 37 10.54 -15.46 28.13
CA LYS A 37 9.36 -15.76 28.95
C LYS A 37 8.47 -14.51 29.08
N GLY A 38 7.15 -14.73 29.22
CA GLY A 38 6.20 -13.65 29.43
C GLY A 38 5.88 -12.79 28.21
N GLY A 39 6.04 -13.32 26.99
CA GLY A 39 5.72 -12.62 25.75
C GLY A 39 6.69 -11.51 25.36
N LYS A 40 7.87 -11.49 25.99
CA LYS A 40 8.94 -10.54 25.66
C LYS A 40 9.78 -11.02 24.49
N PHE A 41 10.43 -10.07 23.79
CA PHE A 41 11.38 -10.34 22.73
C PHE A 41 12.67 -9.58 22.96
N LEU A 42 13.80 -10.22 22.66
CA LEU A 42 15.11 -9.59 22.57
C LEU A 42 15.49 -9.53 21.09
N LEU A 43 15.95 -8.38 20.64
CA LEU A 43 16.41 -8.15 19.27
C LEU A 43 17.92 -7.89 19.28
N ASP A 44 18.68 -8.59 18.43
CA ASP A 44 20.12 -8.36 18.29
C ASP A 44 20.40 -6.99 17.65
N HIS A 45 19.52 -6.57 16.74
CA HIS A 45 19.55 -5.27 16.07
C HIS A 45 18.14 -4.92 15.59
N GLY A 46 17.91 -3.65 15.27
CA GLY A 46 16.64 -3.20 14.73
C GLY A 46 16.65 -1.70 14.46
N SER A 47 15.75 -1.26 13.60
CA SER A 47 15.53 0.15 13.29
C SER A 47 14.08 0.51 13.54
N PRO A 48 13.80 1.60 14.30
CA PRO A 48 12.45 2.09 14.47
C PRO A 48 11.84 2.47 13.12
N LEU A 49 10.57 2.13 12.92
CA LEU A 49 9.83 2.53 11.72
C LEU A 49 8.38 2.87 12.07
N ARG A 50 7.80 3.74 11.27
CA ARG A 50 6.36 3.90 11.16
C ARG A 50 5.88 3.09 9.98
N PHE A 51 4.71 2.48 10.11
CA PHE A 51 4.07 1.73 9.03
C PHE A 51 2.60 2.11 8.91
N GLY A 52 2.00 1.79 7.76
CA GLY A 52 0.65 2.19 7.41
C GLY A 52 0.54 3.66 7.02
N LEU A 53 -0.69 4.14 6.92
CA LEU A 53 -0.97 5.54 6.70
C LEU A 53 -0.81 6.36 7.99
N GLN A 54 -1.16 7.64 7.96
CA GLN A 54 -1.06 8.51 9.12
C GLN A 54 -1.94 8.03 10.28
N PRO A 55 -1.57 8.36 11.54
CA PRO A 55 -2.46 8.17 12.68
C PRO A 55 -3.83 8.78 12.43
N GLY A 56 -4.89 8.05 12.75
CA GLY A 56 -6.27 8.43 12.47
C GLY A 56 -6.78 8.00 11.09
N SER A 57 -5.95 7.37 10.24
CA SER A 57 -6.42 6.73 9.03
C SER A 57 -7.26 5.48 9.35
N SER A 58 -8.17 5.14 8.43
CA SER A 58 -9.07 3.99 8.59
C SER A 58 -8.32 2.66 8.65
N ASP A 59 -8.93 1.66 9.28
CA ASP A 59 -8.37 0.29 9.42
C ASP A 59 -8.27 -0.45 8.08
N PHE A 60 -9.03 -0.02 7.10
CA PHE A 60 -9.02 -0.57 5.75
C PHE A 60 -8.93 0.54 4.72
N ILE A 61 -8.18 0.28 3.67
CA ILE A 61 -8.05 1.14 2.49
C ILE A 61 -8.24 0.29 1.24
N GLY A 62 -8.68 0.91 0.17
CA GLY A 62 -8.88 0.21 -1.10
C GLY A 62 -9.56 1.09 -2.11
N TRP A 63 -10.17 0.47 -3.08
CA TRP A 63 -10.93 1.17 -4.12
C TRP A 63 -12.15 0.36 -4.53
N GLU A 64 -13.08 1.06 -5.14
CA GLU A 64 -14.21 0.50 -5.83
C GLU A 64 -14.23 1.02 -7.26
N THR A 65 -14.43 0.14 -8.21
CA THR A 65 -14.59 0.54 -9.61
C THR A 65 -16.04 0.92 -9.84
N VAL A 66 -16.27 2.17 -10.25
CA VAL A 66 -17.59 2.68 -10.59
C VAL A 66 -17.61 3.12 -12.05
N GLU A 67 -18.74 2.91 -12.70
CA GLU A 67 -18.98 3.47 -14.03
C GLU A 67 -19.33 4.95 -13.91
N VAL A 68 -18.65 5.80 -14.69
CA VAL A 68 -18.92 7.24 -14.71
C VAL A 68 -20.22 7.48 -15.47
N THR A 69 -21.19 8.08 -14.82
CA THR A 69 -22.51 8.37 -15.37
C THR A 69 -22.71 9.88 -15.56
N GLN A 70 -23.75 10.27 -16.33
CA GLN A 70 -24.02 11.68 -16.66
C GLN A 70 -24.29 12.54 -15.42
N ASP A 71 -24.86 11.98 -14.36
CA ASP A 71 -25.14 12.70 -13.10
C ASP A 71 -23.88 13.00 -12.27
N MET A 72 -22.74 12.41 -12.61
CA MET A 72 -21.43 12.72 -12.00
C MET A 72 -20.75 13.95 -12.63
N VAL A 73 -21.24 14.46 -13.75
CA VAL A 73 -20.68 15.63 -14.40
C VAL A 73 -20.74 16.85 -13.47
N GLY A 74 -19.61 17.50 -13.31
CA GLY A 74 -19.45 18.65 -12.41
C GLY A 74 -19.25 18.32 -10.93
N LYS A 75 -19.33 17.05 -10.52
CA LYS A 75 -19.03 16.61 -9.15
C LYS A 75 -17.53 16.37 -8.97
N LYS A 76 -17.06 16.53 -7.73
CA LYS A 76 -15.71 16.14 -7.35
C LYS A 76 -15.71 14.66 -6.96
N ILE A 77 -14.80 13.90 -7.53
CA ILE A 77 -14.57 12.49 -7.18
C ILE A 77 -13.14 12.31 -6.75
N ALA A 78 -12.89 11.44 -5.78
CA ALA A 78 -11.55 11.03 -5.39
C ALA A 78 -11.18 9.76 -6.18
N ILE A 79 -10.04 9.79 -6.87
CA ILE A 79 -9.50 8.63 -7.59
C ILE A 79 -8.32 8.11 -6.79
N PHE A 80 -8.30 6.80 -6.52
CA PHE A 80 -7.16 6.17 -5.86
C PHE A 80 -5.89 6.37 -6.67
N GLN A 81 -4.83 6.78 -6.00
CA GLN A 81 -3.51 6.97 -6.60
C GLN A 81 -2.47 6.12 -5.90
N SER A 82 -1.60 5.51 -6.68
CA SER A 82 -0.47 4.72 -6.22
C SER A 82 0.82 5.24 -6.84
N ILE A 83 1.78 5.60 -6.01
CA ILE A 83 3.08 6.11 -6.46
C ILE A 83 4.17 5.22 -5.88
N GLU A 84 4.98 4.66 -6.74
CA GLU A 84 6.18 3.89 -6.38
C GLU A 84 7.42 4.75 -6.63
N ILE A 85 8.35 4.75 -5.67
CA ILE A 85 9.62 5.47 -5.79
C ILE A 85 10.73 4.48 -6.15
N LYS A 86 11.53 4.81 -7.15
CA LYS A 86 12.70 4.06 -7.57
C LYS A 86 13.93 4.96 -7.68
N THR A 87 15.05 4.43 -7.28
CA THR A 87 16.38 5.06 -7.45
C THR A 87 17.11 4.44 -8.65
N GLU A 88 18.29 4.95 -8.97
CA GLU A 88 19.05 4.70 -10.23
C GLU A 88 19.01 3.24 -10.74
N HIS A 89 19.23 2.27 -9.86
CA HIS A 89 19.34 0.86 -10.25
C HIS A 89 18.11 0.02 -9.87
N ASP A 90 17.17 0.62 -9.17
CA ASP A 90 15.97 -0.08 -8.74
C ASP A 90 15.03 -0.41 -9.91
N ARG A 91 14.38 -1.55 -9.82
CA ARG A 91 13.36 -1.98 -10.78
C ARG A 91 12.10 -2.40 -10.03
N LEU A 92 10.98 -2.29 -10.71
CA LEU A 92 9.72 -2.81 -10.19
C LEU A 92 9.81 -4.33 -10.04
N SER A 93 9.48 -4.82 -8.86
CA SER A 93 9.32 -6.24 -8.62
C SER A 93 8.09 -6.79 -9.37
N LYS A 94 8.02 -8.11 -9.52
CA LYS A 94 6.86 -8.78 -10.11
C LYS A 94 5.57 -8.46 -9.35
N VAL A 95 5.63 -8.39 -8.02
CA VAL A 95 4.47 -8.07 -7.17
C VAL A 95 4.04 -6.63 -7.35
N GLN A 96 4.98 -5.68 -7.41
CA GLN A 96 4.68 -4.27 -7.67
C GLN A 96 4.05 -4.05 -9.05
N ARG A 97 4.52 -4.76 -10.08
CA ARG A 97 3.89 -4.69 -11.42
C ARG A 97 2.45 -5.23 -11.39
N ALA A 98 2.21 -6.34 -10.71
CA ALA A 98 0.87 -6.90 -10.56
C ALA A 98 -0.07 -5.94 -9.82
N TRP A 99 0.40 -5.29 -8.76
CA TRP A 99 -0.31 -4.24 -8.04
C TRP A 99 -0.66 -3.07 -8.97
N ASN A 100 0.32 -2.53 -9.67
CA ASN A 100 0.15 -1.40 -10.59
C ASN A 100 -0.90 -1.72 -11.66
N LYS A 101 -0.81 -2.92 -12.24
CA LYS A 101 -1.79 -3.39 -13.22
C LYS A 101 -3.21 -3.46 -12.65
N ALA A 102 -3.37 -4.00 -11.45
CA ALA A 102 -4.66 -4.10 -10.79
C ALA A 102 -5.28 -2.71 -10.53
N VAL A 103 -4.48 -1.75 -10.04
CA VAL A 103 -4.92 -0.37 -9.83
C VAL A 103 -5.36 0.30 -11.13
N GLN A 104 -4.59 0.13 -12.20
CA GLN A 104 -4.94 0.72 -13.51
C GLN A 104 -6.23 0.14 -14.10
N ILE A 105 -6.39 -1.19 -14.03
CA ILE A 105 -7.62 -1.86 -14.50
C ILE A 105 -8.84 -1.37 -13.73
N ALA A 106 -8.69 -1.09 -12.43
CA ALA A 106 -9.77 -0.56 -11.59
C ALA A 106 -10.06 0.94 -11.84
N GLY A 107 -9.31 1.62 -12.72
CA GLY A 107 -9.48 3.04 -13.03
C GLY A 107 -8.65 3.97 -12.14
N GLY A 108 -7.76 3.45 -11.31
CA GLY A 108 -6.84 4.24 -10.49
C GLY A 108 -5.67 4.80 -11.29
N ILE A 109 -4.96 5.74 -10.66
CA ILE A 109 -3.77 6.39 -11.21
C ILE A 109 -2.52 5.71 -10.64
N VAL A 110 -1.62 5.28 -11.52
CA VAL A 110 -0.32 4.71 -11.14
C VAL A 110 0.81 5.54 -11.72
N GLN A 111 1.80 5.83 -10.89
CA GLN A 111 3.03 6.49 -11.30
C GLN A 111 4.24 5.76 -10.72
N VAL A 112 5.35 5.79 -11.43
CA VAL A 112 6.67 5.47 -10.89
C VAL A 112 7.52 6.73 -10.98
N TRP A 113 8.01 7.18 -9.85
CA TRP A 113 8.94 8.30 -9.75
C TRP A 113 10.36 7.72 -9.69
N HIS A 114 11.05 7.80 -10.80
CA HIS A 114 12.38 7.23 -10.95
C HIS A 114 13.45 8.30 -10.97
N TYR A 115 14.32 8.31 -9.96
CA TYR A 115 15.50 9.15 -9.95
C TYR A 115 16.62 8.46 -10.76
N ASN A 116 17.07 9.09 -11.84
CA ASN A 116 18.04 8.52 -12.77
C ASN A 116 19.50 8.94 -12.51
N GLY A 117 19.78 9.52 -11.33
CA GLY A 117 21.09 10.08 -10.96
C GLY A 117 21.25 11.57 -11.25
N LYS A 118 20.30 12.17 -11.97
CA LYS A 118 20.29 13.62 -12.27
C LYS A 118 18.96 14.27 -11.92
N GLU A 119 17.89 13.66 -12.32
CA GLU A 119 16.54 14.20 -12.16
C GLU A 119 15.52 13.10 -11.87
N ILE A 120 14.33 13.51 -11.46
CA ILE A 120 13.21 12.59 -11.25
C ILE A 120 12.39 12.52 -12.54
N GLU A 121 12.32 11.33 -13.13
CA GLU A 121 11.44 11.01 -14.25
C GLU A 121 10.14 10.42 -13.71
N ILE A 122 8.99 10.98 -14.13
CA ILE A 122 7.67 10.44 -13.79
C ILE A 122 7.19 9.55 -14.93
N ILE A 123 7.03 8.27 -14.65
CA ILE A 123 6.59 7.27 -15.61
C ILE A 123 5.13 6.94 -15.31
N GLN A 124 4.27 6.95 -16.34
CA GLN A 124 2.83 6.69 -16.23
C GLN A 124 2.34 5.77 -17.35
N GLY A 125 1.15 5.21 -17.14
CA GLY A 125 0.43 4.44 -18.16
C GLY A 125 1.07 3.09 -18.46
N GLU A 126 1.01 2.65 -19.71
CA GLU A 126 1.47 1.33 -20.16
C GLU A 126 2.95 1.05 -19.90
N ARG A 127 3.76 2.09 -19.76
CA ARG A 127 5.20 1.97 -19.48
C ARG A 127 5.52 1.42 -18.09
N ILE A 128 4.52 1.28 -17.23
CA ILE A 128 4.67 0.82 -15.83
C ILE A 128 4.38 -0.68 -15.69
N ILE A 129 3.71 -1.26 -16.66
CA ILE A 129 3.19 -2.64 -16.59
C ILE A 129 4.24 -3.65 -17.10
#